data_02786550ad6996c07a77e06ce5418125
#
_entry.id   02786550ad6996c07a77e06ce5418125
#
_cell.length_a   1.000
_cell.length_b   1.000
_cell.length_c   1.000
_cell.angle_alpha   90.00
_cell.angle_beta   90.00
_cell.angle_gamma   90.00
#
_symmetry.space_group_name_H-M   'P 1'
#
loop_
_entity.id
_entity.type
_entity.pdbx_description
1 polymer ?
#
loop_
_entity_poly.entity_id
_entity_poly.type
_entity_poly.pdbx_seq_one_letter_code
_entity_poly.pdbx_strand_id
1 'polypeptide(L)'
;MILITGGTGFIGSHLVEAMCARGEALRCLIRRDSSKRHPFALPAEVELVFGDLVSGEGLSAALEDVTAVIHLAGVTKAVSTREFYSGNARATENVARAVAGRDVRLVYVSSLAAIGPSIDGTPVSEDTEPHPITHYGRSKLEGERIARALVPDAVIVRPPVVYGPRDTDVLEMFRSISKGFVLKISGGERWFQAIYVKDLAEGLLAAACAPQAGGRAYSLAHAKAVSWSELSTVAARIMRKRARVLQIPFPLAYVIGGFAEVCSRLTGKPGIISREKVKEAQCPYWTCDTRRAALELGFEAQTPLELGLAQTLAWYKEAGWLKY
;
A
#
# COMPACT_ATOMS: atom_id res chain seq x y z
N MET A 1 12.20 -21.05 0.03
CA MET A 1 10.97 -20.57 -0.67
C MET A 1 10.36 -19.40 0.10
N ILE A 2 9.82 -18.40 -0.59
CA ILE A 2 9.11 -17.27 0.03
C ILE A 2 7.60 -17.40 -0.20
N LEU A 3 6.81 -17.29 0.86
CA LEU A 3 5.35 -17.21 0.77
C LEU A 3 4.91 -15.75 0.65
N ILE A 4 4.10 -15.45 -0.36
CA ILE A 4 3.46 -14.15 -0.55
C ILE A 4 1.96 -14.27 -0.28
N THR A 5 1.43 -13.48 0.63
CA THR A 5 -0.01 -13.27 0.74
C THR A 5 -0.38 -11.97 0.08
N GLY A 6 -1.51 -11.93 -0.63
CA GLY A 6 -1.88 -10.75 -1.42
C GLY A 6 -1.13 -10.63 -2.75
N GLY A 7 -0.52 -11.70 -3.25
CA GLY A 7 0.22 -11.74 -4.51
C GLY A 7 -0.59 -11.34 -5.75
N THR A 8 -1.92 -11.49 -5.71
CA THR A 8 -2.83 -11.05 -6.78
C THR A 8 -3.23 -9.57 -6.69
N GLY A 9 -2.80 -8.85 -5.64
CA GLY A 9 -3.06 -7.42 -5.47
C GLY A 9 -2.08 -6.55 -6.27
N PHE A 10 -2.28 -5.23 -6.20
CA PHE A 10 -1.45 -4.25 -6.89
C PHE A 10 0.05 -4.42 -6.59
N ILE A 11 0.46 -4.26 -5.33
CA ILE A 11 1.87 -4.39 -4.94
C ILE A 11 2.35 -5.83 -5.12
N GLY A 12 1.53 -6.81 -4.69
CA GLY A 12 1.90 -8.22 -4.71
C GLY A 12 2.18 -8.74 -6.11
N SER A 13 1.42 -8.31 -7.13
CA SER A 13 1.66 -8.74 -8.51
C SER A 13 3.00 -8.26 -9.07
N HIS A 14 3.47 -7.07 -8.67
CA HIS A 14 4.80 -6.59 -9.04
C HIS A 14 5.92 -7.30 -8.27
N LEU A 15 5.69 -7.62 -6.99
CA LEU A 15 6.63 -8.41 -6.20
C LEU A 15 6.80 -9.81 -6.79
N VAL A 16 5.70 -10.46 -7.14
CA VAL A 16 5.71 -11.77 -7.81
C VAL A 16 6.51 -11.72 -9.12
N GLU A 17 6.24 -10.74 -9.97
CA GLU A 17 6.98 -10.56 -11.23
C GLU A 17 8.48 -10.34 -11.00
N ALA A 18 8.85 -9.52 -9.99
CA ALA A 18 10.25 -9.27 -9.67
C ALA A 18 10.97 -10.54 -9.19
N MET A 19 10.30 -11.39 -8.42
CA MET A 19 10.84 -12.67 -7.93
C MET A 19 10.97 -13.69 -9.06
N CYS A 20 9.95 -13.85 -9.90
CA CYS A 20 10.00 -14.72 -11.07
C CYS A 20 11.14 -14.33 -12.03
N ALA A 21 11.30 -13.03 -12.27
CA ALA A 21 12.40 -12.54 -13.13
C ALA A 21 13.80 -12.87 -12.58
N ARG A 22 13.93 -13.15 -11.28
CA ARG A 22 15.17 -13.58 -10.61
C ARG A 22 15.30 -15.09 -10.51
N GLY A 23 14.30 -15.86 -10.95
CA GLY A 23 14.25 -17.30 -10.76
C GLY A 23 14.07 -17.74 -9.30
N GLU A 24 13.55 -16.87 -8.44
CA GLU A 24 13.34 -17.18 -7.04
C GLU A 24 12.10 -18.06 -6.84
N ALA A 25 12.22 -19.11 -6.03
CA ALA A 25 11.10 -19.96 -5.69
C ALA A 25 10.12 -19.25 -4.77
N LEU A 26 8.87 -19.13 -5.21
CA LEU A 26 7.82 -18.44 -4.47
C LEU A 26 6.51 -19.20 -4.51
N ARG A 27 5.73 -19.01 -3.45
CA ARG A 27 4.37 -19.53 -3.28
C ARG A 27 3.43 -18.40 -2.96
N CYS A 28 2.22 -18.43 -3.53
CA CYS A 28 1.16 -17.47 -3.21
C CYS A 28 -0.01 -18.15 -2.54
N LEU A 29 -0.43 -17.64 -1.37
CA LEU A 29 -1.71 -18.01 -0.79
C LEU A 29 -2.79 -17.09 -1.34
N ILE A 30 -3.76 -17.69 -2.03
CA ILE A 30 -4.84 -16.97 -2.72
C ILE A 30 -6.21 -17.55 -2.34
N ARG A 31 -7.25 -16.71 -2.34
CA ARG A 31 -8.63 -17.18 -2.18
C ARG A 31 -9.12 -17.84 -3.48
N ARG A 32 -9.93 -18.86 -3.39
CA ARG A 32 -10.53 -19.53 -4.58
C ARG A 32 -11.26 -18.59 -5.51
N ASP A 33 -11.90 -17.53 -4.95
CA ASP A 33 -12.59 -16.49 -5.73
C ASP A 33 -11.65 -15.44 -6.33
N SER A 34 -10.38 -15.38 -5.92
CA SER A 34 -9.43 -14.36 -6.37
C SER A 34 -9.10 -14.49 -7.84
N SER A 35 -9.01 -15.71 -8.38
CA SER A 35 -8.71 -15.95 -9.79
C SER A 35 -9.74 -15.33 -10.75
N LYS A 36 -10.97 -15.12 -10.27
CA LYS A 36 -12.07 -14.50 -11.05
C LYS A 36 -12.14 -12.98 -10.89
N ARG A 37 -11.51 -12.41 -9.87
CA ARG A 37 -11.65 -10.98 -9.50
C ARG A 37 -10.43 -10.14 -9.84
N HIS A 38 -9.28 -10.77 -10.05
CA HIS A 38 -8.05 -10.03 -10.32
C HIS A 38 -7.72 -10.05 -11.81
N PRO A 39 -7.54 -8.87 -12.42
CA PRO A 39 -7.26 -8.73 -13.86
C PRO A 39 -5.86 -9.22 -14.24
N PHE A 40 -5.01 -9.58 -13.25
CA PHE A 40 -3.63 -9.99 -13.48
C PHE A 40 -3.47 -11.46 -13.13
N ALA A 41 -3.19 -12.28 -14.16
CA ALA A 41 -2.80 -13.67 -13.97
C ALA A 41 -1.40 -13.70 -13.33
N LEU A 42 -1.24 -14.58 -12.33
CA LEU A 42 0.08 -14.89 -11.81
C LEU A 42 0.85 -15.73 -12.85
N PRO A 43 2.20 -15.55 -12.96
CA PRO A 43 3.03 -16.40 -13.81
C PRO A 43 2.84 -17.90 -13.49
N ALA A 44 3.01 -18.77 -14.49
CA ALA A 44 2.72 -20.18 -14.37
C ALA A 44 3.68 -20.93 -13.43
N GLU A 45 4.87 -20.40 -13.22
CA GLU A 45 5.89 -20.92 -12.31
C GLU A 45 5.59 -20.67 -10.82
N VAL A 46 4.58 -19.84 -10.51
CA VAL A 46 4.20 -19.54 -9.13
C VAL A 46 3.41 -20.70 -8.53
N GLU A 47 3.89 -21.23 -7.42
CA GLU A 47 3.13 -22.23 -6.68
C GLU A 47 1.92 -21.60 -5.98
N LEU A 48 0.73 -22.16 -6.21
CA LEU A 48 -0.51 -21.64 -5.66
C LEU A 48 -1.06 -22.54 -4.56
N VAL A 49 -1.33 -21.97 -3.40
CA VAL A 49 -2.10 -22.59 -2.32
C VAL A 49 -3.40 -21.82 -2.14
N PHE A 50 -4.51 -22.53 -2.08
CA PHE A 50 -5.81 -21.94 -1.85
C PHE A 50 -6.13 -21.90 -0.35
N GLY A 51 -6.60 -20.74 0.13
CA GLY A 51 -6.95 -20.55 1.52
C GLY A 51 -7.59 -19.20 1.79
N ASP A 52 -7.93 -18.95 3.05
CA ASP A 52 -8.46 -17.67 3.52
C ASP A 52 -7.77 -17.25 4.82
N LEU A 53 -7.17 -16.08 4.80
CA LEU A 53 -6.40 -15.55 5.93
C LEU A 53 -7.28 -15.19 7.15
N VAL A 54 -8.56 -14.85 6.92
CA VAL A 54 -9.48 -14.49 8.02
C VAL A 54 -9.90 -15.73 8.81
N SER A 55 -10.11 -16.84 8.15
CA SER A 55 -10.38 -18.13 8.80
C SER A 55 -9.11 -18.89 9.21
N GLY A 56 -7.98 -18.61 8.55
CA GLY A 56 -6.72 -19.35 8.72
C GLY A 56 -6.62 -20.60 7.81
N GLU A 57 -7.63 -20.85 6.97
CA GLU A 57 -7.64 -22.00 6.04
C GLU A 57 -6.44 -21.94 5.09
N GLY A 58 -5.78 -23.08 4.90
CA GLY A 58 -4.66 -23.23 3.96
C GLY A 58 -3.31 -22.72 4.46
N LEU A 59 -3.23 -22.03 5.60
CA LEU A 59 -1.97 -21.47 6.11
C LEU A 59 -0.92 -22.53 6.43
N SER A 60 -1.33 -23.68 6.99
CA SER A 60 -0.38 -24.75 7.33
C SER A 60 0.31 -25.30 6.08
N ALA A 61 -0.46 -25.62 5.05
CA ALA A 61 0.06 -26.09 3.77
C ALA A 61 0.89 -25.02 3.05
N ALA A 62 0.46 -23.75 3.15
CA ALA A 62 1.20 -22.64 2.54
C ALA A 62 2.59 -22.43 3.15
N LEU A 63 2.80 -22.83 4.40
CA LEU A 63 4.06 -22.64 5.15
C LEU A 63 5.02 -23.85 5.08
N GLU A 64 4.71 -24.90 4.32
CA GLU A 64 5.64 -26.02 4.11
C GLU A 64 6.87 -25.55 3.31
N ASP A 65 8.09 -25.82 3.82
CA ASP A 65 9.39 -25.45 3.22
C ASP A 65 9.59 -23.96 2.96
N VAL A 66 8.85 -23.09 3.68
CA VAL A 66 8.94 -21.63 3.59
C VAL A 66 9.97 -21.11 4.58
N THR A 67 10.84 -20.21 4.13
CA THR A 67 11.86 -19.52 4.94
C THR A 67 11.48 -18.08 5.27
N ALA A 68 10.58 -17.47 4.47
CA ALA A 68 10.07 -16.13 4.75
C ALA A 68 8.62 -15.98 4.26
N VAL A 69 7.85 -15.15 4.96
CA VAL A 69 6.50 -14.73 4.57
C VAL A 69 6.49 -13.23 4.35
N ILE A 70 6.10 -12.79 3.15
CA ILE A 70 5.80 -11.36 2.89
C ILE A 70 4.27 -11.21 2.91
N HIS A 71 3.77 -10.66 4.01
CA HIS A 71 2.33 -10.50 4.24
C HIS A 71 1.84 -9.15 3.73
N LEU A 72 1.42 -9.12 2.45
CA LEU A 72 0.85 -7.95 1.74
C LEU A 72 -0.67 -7.91 1.79
N ALA A 73 -1.32 -9.05 2.05
CA ALA A 73 -2.77 -9.10 2.06
C ALA A 73 -3.34 -8.13 3.09
N GLY A 74 -4.32 -7.34 2.67
CA GLY A 74 -4.97 -6.37 3.52
C GLY A 74 -6.11 -5.67 2.80
N VAL A 75 -6.90 -4.92 3.56
CA VAL A 75 -8.06 -4.16 3.09
C VAL A 75 -7.74 -2.68 3.22
N THR A 76 -7.68 -1.97 2.09
CA THR A 76 -7.44 -0.51 2.03
C THR A 76 -8.73 0.29 1.91
N LYS A 77 -9.82 -0.34 1.47
CA LYS A 77 -11.16 0.24 1.33
C LYS A 77 -12.20 -0.74 1.87
N ALA A 78 -13.12 -0.28 2.70
CA ALA A 78 -14.15 -1.12 3.30
C ALA A 78 -15.47 -0.35 3.43
N VAL A 79 -16.57 -1.09 3.50
CA VAL A 79 -17.91 -0.53 3.77
C VAL A 79 -18.09 -0.33 5.28
N SER A 80 -17.41 -1.12 6.10
CA SER A 80 -17.53 -1.08 7.55
C SER A 80 -16.15 -1.12 8.24
N THR A 81 -16.10 -0.57 9.45
CA THR A 81 -14.94 -0.67 10.33
C THR A 81 -14.53 -2.13 10.59
N ARG A 82 -15.52 -3.02 10.75
CA ARG A 82 -15.29 -4.45 10.98
C ARG A 82 -14.47 -5.10 9.86
N GLU A 83 -14.71 -4.73 8.62
CA GLU A 83 -13.96 -5.27 7.47
C GLU A 83 -12.49 -4.87 7.52
N PHE A 84 -12.16 -3.62 7.93
CA PHE A 84 -10.77 -3.22 8.13
C PHE A 84 -10.06 -4.09 9.17
N TYR A 85 -10.67 -4.29 10.35
CA TYR A 85 -10.05 -5.10 11.41
C TYR A 85 -10.01 -6.59 11.06
N SER A 86 -11.03 -7.11 10.39
CA SER A 86 -11.03 -8.50 9.91
C SER A 86 -9.91 -8.74 8.89
N GLY A 87 -9.80 -7.87 7.87
CA GLY A 87 -8.83 -8.03 6.78
C GLY A 87 -7.40 -7.64 7.13
N ASN A 88 -7.19 -6.74 8.12
CA ASN A 88 -5.85 -6.26 8.47
C ASN A 88 -5.36 -6.86 9.81
N ALA A 89 -6.14 -6.81 10.89
CA ALA A 89 -5.70 -7.30 12.19
C ALA A 89 -5.89 -8.82 12.33
N ARG A 90 -7.13 -9.34 12.09
CA ARG A 90 -7.43 -10.77 12.25
C ARG A 90 -6.66 -11.64 11.26
N ALA A 91 -6.58 -11.21 9.99
CA ALA A 91 -5.78 -11.93 8.98
C ALA A 91 -4.31 -11.99 9.38
N THR A 92 -3.74 -10.86 9.86
CA THR A 92 -2.36 -10.81 10.36
C THR A 92 -2.17 -11.70 11.59
N GLU A 93 -3.15 -11.76 12.51
CA GLU A 93 -3.10 -12.66 13.67
C GLU A 93 -2.97 -14.12 13.26
N ASN A 94 -3.77 -14.56 12.30
CA ASN A 94 -3.71 -15.94 11.81
C ASN A 94 -2.37 -16.25 11.14
N VAL A 95 -1.84 -15.34 10.32
CA VAL A 95 -0.50 -15.50 9.71
C VAL A 95 0.59 -15.54 10.79
N ALA A 96 0.57 -14.60 11.73
CA ALA A 96 1.58 -14.53 12.79
C ALA A 96 1.53 -15.78 13.70
N ARG A 97 0.33 -16.28 14.08
CA ARG A 97 0.18 -17.53 14.84
C ARG A 97 0.74 -18.73 14.07
N ALA A 98 0.51 -18.79 12.76
CA ALA A 98 0.98 -19.89 11.93
C ALA A 98 2.52 -19.88 11.75
N VAL A 99 3.15 -18.70 11.84
CA VAL A 99 4.62 -18.51 11.75
C VAL A 99 5.28 -18.65 13.12
N ALA A 100 4.59 -18.33 14.22
CA ALA A 100 5.14 -18.34 15.57
C ALA A 100 5.82 -19.68 15.92
N GLY A 101 7.04 -19.60 16.45
CA GLY A 101 7.86 -20.76 16.84
C GLY A 101 8.49 -21.53 15.66
N ARG A 102 8.37 -21.05 14.43
CA ARG A 102 9.06 -21.59 13.26
C ARG A 102 10.27 -20.73 12.90
N ASP A 103 11.25 -21.31 12.25
CA ASP A 103 12.38 -20.57 11.65
C ASP A 103 11.95 -19.97 10.30
N VAL A 104 11.00 -19.03 10.38
CA VAL A 104 10.39 -18.38 9.23
C VAL A 104 10.33 -16.88 9.50
N ARG A 105 10.95 -16.09 8.66
CA ARG A 105 10.91 -14.63 8.77
C ARG A 105 9.54 -14.09 8.36
N LEU A 106 8.91 -13.30 9.21
CA LEU A 106 7.67 -12.59 8.87
C LEU A 106 7.98 -11.13 8.50
N VAL A 107 7.66 -10.74 7.28
CA VAL A 107 7.61 -9.34 6.84
C VAL A 107 6.14 -8.92 6.74
N TYR A 108 5.70 -8.08 7.67
CA TYR A 108 4.36 -7.52 7.65
C TYR A 108 4.35 -6.17 6.94
N VAL A 109 3.63 -6.08 5.84
CA VAL A 109 3.48 -4.83 5.10
C VAL A 109 2.32 -4.02 5.70
N SER A 110 2.69 -3.06 6.53
CA SER A 110 1.81 -2.09 7.17
C SER A 110 1.53 -0.90 6.25
N SER A 111 1.55 0.32 6.77
CA SER A 111 1.39 1.58 6.05
C SER A 111 1.90 2.74 6.88
N LEU A 112 2.33 3.83 6.24
CA LEU A 112 2.57 5.10 6.93
C LEU A 112 1.32 5.58 7.69
N ALA A 113 0.13 5.22 7.21
CA ALA A 113 -1.13 5.52 7.90
C ALA A 113 -1.24 4.91 9.31
N ALA A 114 -0.46 3.87 9.64
CA ALA A 114 -0.40 3.29 10.98
C ALA A 114 0.29 4.22 11.99
N ILE A 115 1.26 5.03 11.53
CA ILE A 115 1.89 6.07 12.35
C ILE A 115 1.02 7.33 12.38
N GLY A 116 0.46 7.72 11.26
CA GLY A 116 -0.28 8.97 11.08
C GLY A 116 0.55 10.04 10.36
N PRO A 117 -0.06 11.23 10.13
CA PRO A 117 0.61 12.35 9.48
C PRO A 117 1.63 13.02 10.40
N SER A 118 2.60 13.71 9.84
CA SER A 118 3.42 14.63 10.63
C SER A 118 2.59 15.83 11.09
N ILE A 119 2.79 16.23 12.33
CA ILE A 119 2.04 17.33 12.96
C ILE A 119 2.67 18.69 12.61
N ASP A 120 3.99 18.77 12.60
CA ASP A 120 4.78 20.00 12.48
C ASP A 120 5.57 20.10 11.15
N GLY A 121 5.46 19.08 10.29
CA GLY A 121 6.20 18.98 9.04
C GLY A 121 7.53 18.22 9.14
N THR A 122 7.98 17.90 10.36
CA THR A 122 9.12 16.99 10.53
C THR A 122 8.73 15.59 10.07
N PRO A 123 9.50 14.94 9.17
CA PRO A 123 9.18 13.58 8.74
C PRO A 123 9.06 12.62 9.92
N VAL A 124 7.97 11.84 9.99
CA VAL A 124 7.83 10.84 11.05
C VAL A 124 8.86 9.72 10.86
N SER A 125 9.46 9.29 11.96
CA SER A 125 10.38 8.15 11.99
C SER A 125 9.65 6.88 12.41
N GLU A 126 10.34 5.75 12.37
CA GLU A 126 9.82 4.48 12.84
C GLU A 126 9.57 4.47 14.35
N ASP A 127 10.23 5.36 15.09
CA ASP A 127 10.13 5.51 16.55
C ASP A 127 9.13 6.57 16.98
N THR A 128 8.49 7.26 16.03
CA THR A 128 7.43 8.23 16.32
C THR A 128 6.23 7.51 16.96
N GLU A 129 5.69 8.09 18.05
CA GLU A 129 4.48 7.56 18.71
C GLU A 129 3.30 7.55 17.73
N PRO A 130 2.66 6.38 17.49
CA PRO A 130 1.60 6.28 16.51
C PRO A 130 0.33 7.04 16.89
N HIS A 131 -0.20 7.83 15.96
CA HIS A 131 -1.46 8.58 16.10
C HIS A 131 -2.32 8.46 14.83
N PRO A 132 -2.69 7.23 14.42
CA PRO A 132 -3.46 7.02 13.20
C PRO A 132 -4.81 7.72 13.24
N ILE A 133 -5.15 8.42 12.17
CA ILE A 133 -6.36 9.26 12.09
C ILE A 133 -7.56 8.55 11.44
N THR A 134 -7.34 7.37 10.83
CA THR A 134 -8.37 6.60 10.13
C THR A 134 -8.54 5.19 10.70
N HIS A 135 -9.67 4.55 10.44
CA HIS A 135 -9.88 3.13 10.78
C HIS A 135 -8.91 2.21 10.03
N TYR A 136 -8.56 2.55 8.79
CA TYR A 136 -7.52 1.86 8.04
C TYR A 136 -6.19 1.91 8.80
N GLY A 137 -5.71 3.10 9.13
CA GLY A 137 -4.44 3.27 9.86
C GLY A 137 -4.45 2.55 11.22
N ARG A 138 -5.54 2.67 11.99
CA ARG A 138 -5.70 1.96 13.28
C ARG A 138 -5.66 0.45 13.10
N SER A 139 -6.32 -0.09 12.07
CA SER A 139 -6.32 -1.54 11.81
C SER A 139 -4.95 -2.07 11.38
N LYS A 140 -4.16 -1.25 10.64
CA LYS A 140 -2.77 -1.59 10.29
C LYS A 140 -1.87 -1.55 11.53
N LEU A 141 -2.00 -0.55 12.38
CA LEU A 141 -1.27 -0.47 13.65
C LEU A 141 -1.59 -1.65 14.57
N GLU A 142 -2.85 -2.06 14.64
CA GLU A 142 -3.24 -3.26 15.40
C GLU A 142 -2.57 -4.51 14.85
N GLY A 143 -2.50 -4.65 13.50
CA GLY A 143 -1.76 -5.73 12.86
C GLY A 143 -0.26 -5.72 13.21
N GLU A 144 0.38 -4.53 13.30
CA GLU A 144 1.77 -4.42 13.75
C GLU A 144 1.97 -4.90 15.19
N ARG A 145 1.07 -4.52 16.10
CA ARG A 145 1.10 -4.95 17.51
C ARG A 145 0.97 -6.46 17.63
N ILE A 146 0.03 -7.04 16.90
CA ILE A 146 -0.20 -8.49 16.85
C ILE A 146 1.02 -9.22 16.28
N ALA A 147 1.55 -8.75 15.15
CA ALA A 147 2.72 -9.36 14.51
C ALA A 147 3.92 -9.38 15.48
N ARG A 148 4.23 -8.25 16.15
CA ARG A 148 5.32 -8.17 17.13
C ARG A 148 5.10 -9.01 18.39
N ALA A 149 3.85 -9.09 18.87
CA ALA A 149 3.53 -9.87 20.07
C ALA A 149 3.69 -11.39 19.85
N LEU A 150 3.35 -11.87 18.64
CA LEU A 150 3.38 -13.29 18.30
C LEU A 150 4.70 -13.73 17.66
N VAL A 151 5.36 -12.82 16.93
CA VAL A 151 6.62 -13.04 16.24
C VAL A 151 7.53 -11.84 16.55
N PRO A 152 8.29 -11.85 17.67
CA PRO A 152 9.10 -10.71 18.11
C PRO A 152 10.09 -10.20 17.04
N ASP A 153 10.59 -11.10 16.18
CA ASP A 153 11.48 -10.76 15.07
C ASP A 153 10.76 -10.37 13.78
N ALA A 154 9.43 -10.13 13.84
CA ALA A 154 8.69 -9.67 12.67
C ALA A 154 9.24 -8.32 12.16
N VAL A 155 9.49 -8.25 10.86
CA VAL A 155 9.88 -7.03 10.16
C VAL A 155 8.62 -6.26 9.77
N ILE A 156 8.54 -5.01 10.15
CA ILE A 156 7.40 -4.14 9.80
C ILE A 156 7.82 -3.21 8.67
N VAL A 157 7.07 -3.19 7.58
CA VAL A 157 7.31 -2.25 6.48
C VAL A 157 6.14 -1.27 6.38
N ARG A 158 6.43 0.02 6.38
CA ARG A 158 5.46 1.12 6.34
C ARG A 158 5.60 1.94 5.06
N PRO A 159 5.06 1.49 3.92
CA PRO A 159 5.07 2.31 2.71
C PRO A 159 4.10 3.49 2.85
N PRO A 160 4.43 4.65 2.25
CA PRO A 160 3.52 5.78 2.09
C PRO A 160 2.56 5.55 0.90
N VAL A 161 2.28 6.60 0.10
CA VAL A 161 1.55 6.45 -1.15
C VAL A 161 2.37 5.61 -2.14
N VAL A 162 1.83 4.46 -2.52
CA VAL A 162 2.42 3.61 -3.57
C VAL A 162 1.71 3.89 -4.87
N TYR A 163 2.47 4.11 -5.95
CA TYR A 163 1.91 4.34 -7.28
C TYR A 163 2.64 3.49 -8.33
N GLY A 164 1.98 3.23 -9.44
CA GLY A 164 2.55 2.44 -10.53
C GLY A 164 1.49 1.81 -11.43
N PRO A 165 1.90 1.02 -12.43
CA PRO A 165 0.99 0.19 -13.21
C PRO A 165 0.08 -0.65 -12.31
N ARG A 166 -1.20 -0.80 -12.68
CA ARG A 166 -2.23 -1.57 -11.94
C ARG A 166 -2.78 -0.89 -10.68
N ASP A 167 -2.29 0.29 -10.30
CA ASP A 167 -2.87 1.04 -9.19
C ASP A 167 -4.24 1.62 -9.58
N THR A 168 -5.22 1.45 -8.70
CA THR A 168 -6.58 1.99 -8.88
C THR A 168 -6.84 3.25 -8.07
N ASP A 169 -5.99 3.56 -7.10
CA ASP A 169 -6.22 4.67 -6.18
C ASP A 169 -5.78 6.00 -6.78
N VAL A 170 -4.57 6.04 -7.33
CA VAL A 170 -4.04 7.23 -8.02
C VAL A 170 -4.69 7.42 -9.41
N LEU A 171 -5.24 6.37 -10.00
CA LEU A 171 -5.94 6.43 -11.29
C LEU A 171 -7.05 7.49 -11.33
N GLU A 172 -7.81 7.67 -10.23
CA GLU A 172 -8.91 8.64 -10.20
C GLU A 172 -8.41 10.10 -10.31
N MET A 173 -7.25 10.38 -9.74
CA MET A 173 -6.59 11.68 -9.94
C MET A 173 -6.25 11.89 -11.42
N PHE A 174 -5.69 10.89 -12.09
CA PHE A 174 -5.34 10.99 -13.51
C PHE A 174 -6.57 11.08 -14.40
N ARG A 175 -7.68 10.41 -14.05
CA ARG A 175 -8.97 10.58 -14.71
C ARG A 175 -9.49 12.02 -14.63
N SER A 176 -9.31 12.67 -13.48
CA SER A 176 -9.66 14.09 -13.33
C SER A 176 -8.78 14.99 -14.20
N ILE A 177 -7.47 14.75 -14.18
CA ILE A 177 -6.49 15.50 -15.01
C ILE A 177 -6.77 15.31 -16.50
N SER A 178 -7.13 14.10 -16.95
CA SER A 178 -7.46 13.83 -18.36
C SER A 178 -8.68 14.63 -18.85
N LYS A 179 -9.59 14.95 -17.91
CA LYS A 179 -10.76 15.81 -18.15
C LYS A 179 -10.48 17.30 -18.00
N GLY A 180 -9.22 17.68 -17.71
CA GLY A 180 -8.78 19.07 -17.56
C GLY A 180 -8.94 19.67 -16.16
N PHE A 181 -9.06 18.85 -15.11
CA PHE A 181 -9.23 19.32 -13.74
C PHE A 181 -8.27 18.66 -12.76
N VAL A 182 -7.73 19.46 -11.83
CA VAL A 182 -7.03 19.00 -10.63
C VAL A 182 -7.90 19.34 -9.43
N LEU A 183 -8.41 18.34 -8.73
CA LEU A 183 -9.20 18.55 -7.52
C LEU A 183 -8.25 18.71 -6.32
N LYS A 184 -8.41 19.77 -5.56
CA LYS A 184 -7.60 20.07 -4.37
C LYS A 184 -8.52 20.54 -3.24
N ILE A 185 -8.34 19.97 -2.03
CA ILE A 185 -9.04 20.48 -0.85
C ILE A 185 -8.37 21.79 -0.44
N SER A 186 -9.16 22.82 -0.16
CA SER A 186 -8.68 24.14 0.28
C SER A 186 -7.88 24.03 1.59
N GLY A 187 -7.00 24.99 1.84
CA GLY A 187 -6.21 25.07 3.08
C GLY A 187 -4.71 24.81 2.89
N GLY A 188 -4.16 25.19 1.73
CA GLY A 188 -2.72 25.19 1.48
C GLY A 188 -2.21 24.00 0.68
N GLU A 189 -0.89 23.87 0.61
CA GLU A 189 -0.23 22.77 -0.10
C GLU A 189 -0.22 21.51 0.78
N ARG A 190 -0.12 20.35 0.14
CA ARG A 190 -0.02 19.04 0.77
C ARG A 190 1.26 18.38 0.31
N TRP A 191 2.06 17.95 1.26
CA TRP A 191 3.33 17.28 1.03
C TRP A 191 3.23 15.83 1.46
N PHE A 192 3.69 14.93 0.63
CA PHE A 192 3.70 13.52 0.94
C PHE A 192 4.90 12.84 0.30
N GLN A 193 5.30 11.73 0.87
CA GLN A 193 6.21 10.83 0.19
C GLN A 193 5.42 9.80 -0.60
N ALA A 194 6.01 9.39 -1.69
CA ALA A 194 5.49 8.34 -2.55
C ALA A 194 6.61 7.36 -2.87
N ILE A 195 6.24 6.17 -3.30
CA ILE A 195 7.18 5.17 -3.79
C ILE A 195 6.61 4.52 -5.05
N TYR A 196 7.46 4.35 -6.05
CA TYR A 196 7.11 3.58 -7.22
C TYR A 196 7.01 2.09 -6.87
N VAL A 197 5.99 1.41 -7.36
CA VAL A 197 5.65 0.04 -6.93
C VAL A 197 6.78 -0.96 -7.15
N LYS A 198 7.59 -0.80 -8.20
CA LYS A 198 8.74 -1.69 -8.44
C LYS A 198 9.86 -1.45 -7.44
N ASP A 199 10.13 -0.20 -7.05
CA ASP A 199 11.10 0.10 -5.99
C ASP A 199 10.61 -0.50 -4.65
N LEU A 200 9.31 -0.42 -4.37
CA LEU A 200 8.75 -1.05 -3.16
C LEU A 200 8.94 -2.57 -3.18
N ALA A 201 8.75 -3.22 -4.32
CA ALA A 201 8.99 -4.67 -4.45
C ALA A 201 10.44 -5.02 -4.10
N GLU A 202 11.42 -4.25 -4.59
CA GLU A 202 12.84 -4.40 -4.24
C GLU A 202 13.10 -4.20 -2.74
N GLY A 203 12.51 -3.16 -2.15
CA GLY A 203 12.63 -2.89 -0.72
C GLY A 203 12.03 -3.98 0.16
N LEU A 204 10.93 -4.60 -0.28
CA LEU A 204 10.31 -5.72 0.42
C LEU A 204 11.20 -6.96 0.39
N LEU A 205 11.86 -7.24 -0.73
CA LEU A 205 12.84 -8.32 -0.83
C LEU A 205 14.07 -8.04 0.05
N ALA A 206 14.59 -6.82 0.02
CA ALA A 206 15.68 -6.43 0.92
C ALA A 206 15.31 -6.64 2.40
N ALA A 207 14.09 -6.24 2.80
CA ALA A 207 13.60 -6.43 4.17
C ALA A 207 13.43 -7.92 4.54
N ALA A 208 13.04 -8.76 3.59
CA ALA A 208 12.92 -10.21 3.81
C ALA A 208 14.27 -10.91 3.96
N CYS A 209 15.30 -10.43 3.24
CA CYS A 209 16.61 -11.07 3.18
C CYS A 209 17.63 -10.51 4.19
N ALA A 210 17.48 -9.27 4.67
CA ALA A 210 18.46 -8.64 5.55
C ALA A 210 18.47 -9.29 6.96
N PRO A 211 19.60 -9.89 7.42
CA PRO A 211 19.66 -10.55 8.72
C PRO A 211 19.32 -9.62 9.89
N GLN A 212 19.76 -8.36 9.80
CA GLN A 212 19.59 -7.33 10.85
C GLN A 212 18.16 -6.73 10.90
N ALA A 213 17.28 -7.09 9.96
CA ALA A 213 15.94 -6.51 9.90
C ALA A 213 14.98 -7.03 10.97
N GLY A 214 15.33 -8.14 11.64
CA GLY A 214 14.48 -8.78 12.65
C GLY A 214 14.04 -7.83 13.76
N GLY A 215 12.73 -7.79 14.07
CA GLY A 215 12.14 -6.93 15.10
C GLY A 215 12.08 -5.44 14.76
N ARG A 216 12.58 -5.03 13.59
CA ARG A 216 12.66 -3.62 13.16
C ARG A 216 11.45 -3.19 12.36
N ALA A 217 11.26 -1.87 12.29
CA ALA A 217 10.34 -1.24 11.35
C ALA A 217 11.10 -0.38 10.35
N TYR A 218 10.58 -0.28 9.11
CA TYR A 218 11.18 0.48 8.03
C TYR A 218 10.13 1.26 7.24
N SER A 219 10.40 2.54 6.99
CA SER A 219 9.65 3.36 6.06
C SER A 219 10.27 3.22 4.68
N LEU A 220 9.62 2.49 3.77
CA LEU A 220 10.09 2.34 2.39
C LEU A 220 9.43 3.39 1.51
N ALA A 221 10.18 4.44 1.18
CA ALA A 221 9.71 5.58 0.41
C ALA A 221 10.84 6.18 -0.45
N HIS A 222 10.48 6.97 -1.45
CA HIS A 222 11.45 7.84 -2.10
C HIS A 222 11.86 8.94 -1.13
N ALA A 223 13.16 9.24 -1.02
CA ALA A 223 13.69 10.18 -0.02
C ALA A 223 13.10 11.61 -0.17
N LYS A 224 12.82 12.05 -1.40
CA LYS A 224 12.24 13.35 -1.67
C LYS A 224 10.72 13.30 -1.51
N ALA A 225 10.18 14.13 -0.61
CA ALA A 225 8.75 14.41 -0.55
C ALA A 225 8.29 15.21 -1.78
N VAL A 226 7.07 14.97 -2.21
CA VAL A 226 6.45 15.67 -3.34
C VAL A 226 5.20 16.42 -2.89
N SER A 227 4.89 17.53 -3.56
CA SER A 227 3.64 18.23 -3.31
C SER A 227 2.53 17.73 -4.25
N TRP A 228 1.28 17.90 -3.80
CA TRP A 228 0.11 17.60 -4.65
C TRP A 228 0.15 18.40 -5.96
N SER A 229 0.60 19.66 -5.89
CA SER A 229 0.75 20.52 -7.07
C SER A 229 1.86 20.04 -8.00
N GLU A 230 3.02 19.61 -7.46
CA GLU A 230 4.12 19.04 -8.24
C GLU A 230 3.66 17.77 -8.99
N LEU A 231 3.08 16.80 -8.27
CA LEU A 231 2.59 15.55 -8.85
C LEU A 231 1.55 15.81 -9.95
N SER A 232 0.57 16.69 -9.68
CA SER A 232 -0.47 17.02 -10.65
C SER A 232 0.08 17.72 -11.89
N THR A 233 1.07 18.59 -11.74
CA THR A 233 1.71 19.33 -12.84
C THR A 233 2.52 18.38 -13.72
N VAL A 234 3.31 17.49 -13.12
CA VAL A 234 4.08 16.48 -13.85
C VAL A 234 3.13 15.56 -14.64
N ALA A 235 2.08 15.06 -14.00
CA ALA A 235 1.09 14.21 -14.63
C ALA A 235 0.40 14.91 -15.81
N ALA A 236 -0.05 16.18 -15.63
CA ALA A 236 -0.68 16.96 -16.69
C ALA A 236 0.27 17.18 -17.88
N ARG A 237 1.56 17.44 -17.61
CA ARG A 237 2.59 17.61 -18.64
C ARG A 237 2.79 16.33 -19.46
N ILE A 238 2.92 15.16 -18.80
CA ILE A 238 3.07 13.86 -19.47
C ILE A 238 1.85 13.56 -20.33
N MET A 239 0.64 13.84 -19.83
CA MET A 239 -0.62 13.64 -20.53
C MET A 239 -0.87 14.71 -21.62
N ARG A 240 -0.01 15.73 -21.74
CA ARG A 240 -0.19 16.89 -22.63
C ARG A 240 -1.54 17.59 -22.43
N LYS A 241 -1.99 17.69 -21.17
CA LYS A 241 -3.25 18.33 -20.79
C LYS A 241 -3.01 19.64 -20.06
N ARG A 242 -3.86 20.62 -20.31
CA ARG A 242 -3.97 21.81 -19.45
C ARG A 242 -5.07 21.53 -18.43
N ALA A 243 -4.72 21.45 -17.17
CA ALA A 243 -5.67 21.18 -16.10
C ALA A 243 -5.84 22.42 -15.21
N ARG A 244 -7.11 22.77 -14.91
CA ARG A 244 -7.46 23.84 -14.00
C ARG A 244 -7.56 23.30 -12.58
N VAL A 245 -6.97 23.97 -11.61
CA VAL A 245 -7.11 23.60 -10.20
C VAL A 245 -8.47 24.05 -9.69
N LEU A 246 -9.27 23.09 -9.25
CA LEU A 246 -10.54 23.32 -8.58
C LEU A 246 -10.34 23.09 -7.08
N GLN A 247 -10.41 24.17 -6.31
CA GLN A 247 -10.34 24.13 -4.85
C GLN A 247 -11.72 23.82 -4.27
N ILE A 248 -11.80 22.74 -3.50
CA ILE A 248 -13.03 22.31 -2.84
C ILE A 248 -12.90 22.70 -1.36
N PRO A 249 -13.79 23.51 -0.80
CA PRO A 249 -13.82 23.81 0.62
C PRO A 249 -13.95 22.53 1.45
N PHE A 250 -13.18 22.42 2.54
CA PHE A 250 -13.20 21.21 3.39
C PHE A 250 -14.60 20.80 3.84
N PRO A 251 -15.49 21.72 4.32
CA PRO A 251 -16.84 21.32 4.73
C PRO A 251 -17.63 20.66 3.60
N LEU A 252 -17.51 21.19 2.36
CA LEU A 252 -18.17 20.61 1.21
C LEU A 252 -17.61 19.21 0.87
N ALA A 253 -16.29 19.07 0.85
CA ALA A 253 -15.64 17.77 0.63
C ALA A 253 -16.07 16.75 1.69
N TYR A 254 -16.19 17.18 2.96
CA TYR A 254 -16.61 16.32 4.07
C TYR A 254 -18.06 15.85 3.95
N VAL A 255 -18.97 16.74 3.52
CA VAL A 255 -20.37 16.38 3.23
C VAL A 255 -20.45 15.39 2.06
N ILE A 256 -19.72 15.64 0.96
CA ILE A 256 -19.61 14.72 -0.18
C ILE A 256 -19.10 13.35 0.27
N GLY A 257 -18.06 13.31 1.13
CA GLY A 257 -17.55 12.08 1.72
C GLY A 257 -18.59 11.32 2.53
N GLY A 258 -19.39 12.03 3.34
CA GLY A 258 -20.49 11.44 4.09
C GLY A 258 -21.59 10.85 3.21
N PHE A 259 -21.97 11.54 2.14
CA PHE A 259 -22.93 11.02 1.17
C PHE A 259 -22.40 9.76 0.45
N ALA A 260 -21.13 9.79 0.04
CA ALA A 260 -20.46 8.63 -0.57
C ALA A 260 -20.44 7.41 0.37
N GLU A 261 -20.23 7.60 1.68
CA GLU A 261 -20.31 6.53 2.69
C GLU A 261 -21.73 5.92 2.77
N VAL A 262 -22.77 6.74 2.72
CA VAL A 262 -24.17 6.25 2.70
C VAL A 262 -24.41 5.41 1.46
N CYS A 263 -24.03 5.90 0.27
CA CYS A 263 -24.13 5.16 -0.98
C CYS A 263 -23.36 3.84 -0.93
N SER A 264 -22.15 3.86 -0.35
CA SER A 264 -21.32 2.66 -0.17
C SER A 264 -22.02 1.60 0.69
N ARG A 265 -22.65 2.02 1.79
CA ARG A 265 -23.42 1.11 2.66
C ARG A 265 -24.66 0.53 1.96
N LEU A 266 -25.37 1.34 1.17
CA LEU A 266 -26.56 0.89 0.43
C LEU A 266 -26.21 -0.08 -0.70
N THR A 267 -25.08 0.15 -1.37
CA THR A 267 -24.65 -0.68 -2.53
C THR A 267 -23.79 -1.89 -2.11
N GLY A 268 -23.33 -1.96 -0.87
CA GLY A 268 -22.38 -2.97 -0.41
C GLY A 268 -20.99 -2.89 -1.08
N LYS A 269 -20.69 -1.79 -1.78
CA LYS A 269 -19.41 -1.59 -2.48
C LYS A 269 -18.62 -0.46 -1.82
N PRO A 270 -17.35 -0.68 -1.45
CA PRO A 270 -16.54 0.37 -0.84
C PRO A 270 -16.31 1.53 -1.82
N GLY A 271 -16.58 2.74 -1.35
CA GLY A 271 -16.33 3.98 -2.10
C GLY A 271 -14.86 4.40 -2.05
N ILE A 272 -14.45 5.21 -3.03
CA ILE A 272 -13.10 5.79 -3.08
C ILE A 272 -13.01 7.00 -2.14
N ILE A 273 -14.11 7.73 -1.98
CA ILE A 273 -14.21 8.93 -1.15
C ILE A 273 -14.97 8.58 0.12
N SER A 274 -14.44 9.01 1.27
CA SER A 274 -15.08 8.92 2.58
C SER A 274 -14.69 10.13 3.42
N ARG A 275 -15.40 10.36 4.52
CA ARG A 275 -15.03 11.44 5.46
C ARG A 275 -13.62 11.25 6.02
N GLU A 276 -13.19 10.01 6.26
CA GLU A 276 -11.82 9.71 6.69
C GLU A 276 -10.80 10.07 5.61
N LYS A 277 -11.05 9.72 4.35
CA LYS A 277 -10.18 10.09 3.22
C LYS A 277 -10.09 11.61 3.03
N VAL A 278 -11.17 12.34 3.28
CA VAL A 278 -11.16 13.81 3.25
C VAL A 278 -10.31 14.38 4.39
N LYS A 279 -10.36 13.79 5.59
CA LYS A 279 -9.48 14.17 6.72
C LYS A 279 -8.00 13.86 6.41
N GLU A 280 -7.69 12.70 5.86
CA GLU A 280 -6.33 12.37 5.40
C GLU A 280 -5.82 13.41 4.39
N ALA A 281 -6.63 13.71 3.37
CA ALA A 281 -6.28 14.68 2.34
C ALA A 281 -6.19 16.13 2.86
N GLN A 282 -6.69 16.44 4.05
CA GLN A 282 -6.53 17.74 4.69
C GLN A 282 -5.21 17.88 5.43
N CYS A 283 -4.60 16.80 5.88
CA CYS A 283 -3.33 16.86 6.60
C CYS A 283 -2.22 17.39 5.69
N PRO A 284 -1.46 18.39 6.14
CA PRO A 284 -0.47 19.05 5.29
C PRO A 284 0.75 18.16 4.99
N TYR A 285 1.10 17.24 5.89
CA TYR A 285 2.34 16.49 5.79
C TYR A 285 2.13 15.00 6.03
N TRP A 286 2.33 14.20 4.99
CA TRP A 286 2.42 12.74 5.03
C TRP A 286 3.84 12.32 4.65
N THR A 287 4.82 12.70 5.50
CA THR A 287 6.25 12.53 5.25
C THR A 287 6.88 11.60 6.28
N CYS A 288 7.82 10.76 5.85
CA CYS A 288 8.53 9.81 6.71
C CYS A 288 10.04 9.86 6.46
N ASP A 289 10.80 9.45 7.49
CA ASP A 289 12.25 9.31 7.42
C ASP A 289 12.60 7.96 6.76
N THR A 290 13.47 7.97 5.75
CA THR A 290 13.90 6.79 5.01
C THR A 290 15.31 6.32 5.36
N ARG A 291 16.01 7.04 6.25
CA ARG A 291 17.43 6.78 6.56
C ARG A 291 17.68 5.40 7.15
N ARG A 292 16.76 4.88 7.97
CA ARG A 292 16.89 3.54 8.54
C ARG A 292 16.91 2.47 7.46
N ALA A 293 16.02 2.56 6.46
CA ALA A 293 16.01 1.63 5.33
C ALA A 293 17.30 1.70 4.51
N ALA A 294 17.85 2.90 4.27
CA ALA A 294 19.11 3.08 3.57
C ALA A 294 20.27 2.44 4.33
N LEU A 295 20.37 2.70 5.64
CA LEU A 295 21.50 2.25 6.46
C LEU A 295 21.46 0.74 6.78
N GLU A 296 20.29 0.20 7.09
CA GLU A 296 20.15 -1.17 7.58
C GLU A 296 19.77 -2.17 6.47
N LEU A 297 19.01 -1.76 5.47
CA LEU A 297 18.63 -2.64 4.34
C LEU A 297 19.45 -2.38 3.07
N GLY A 298 20.26 -1.32 3.03
CA GLY A 298 20.90 -0.84 1.81
C GLY A 298 19.88 -0.43 0.73
N PHE A 299 18.66 -0.04 1.15
CA PHE A 299 17.57 0.25 0.24
C PHE A 299 17.32 1.75 0.12
N GLU A 300 17.35 2.23 -1.11
CA GLU A 300 16.90 3.56 -1.50
C GLU A 300 16.03 3.43 -2.77
N ALA A 301 14.85 4.07 -2.75
CA ALA A 301 14.00 4.11 -3.94
C ALA A 301 14.66 4.95 -5.04
N GLN A 302 14.88 4.35 -6.20
CA GLN A 302 15.68 4.93 -7.28
C GLN A 302 14.86 5.60 -8.38
N THR A 303 13.56 5.28 -8.48
CA THR A 303 12.73 5.75 -9.60
C THR A 303 12.28 7.20 -9.37
N PRO A 304 12.76 8.18 -10.19
CA PRO A 304 12.30 9.55 -10.10
C PRO A 304 10.79 9.66 -10.38
N LEU A 305 10.12 10.59 -9.73
CA LEU A 305 8.66 10.80 -9.87
C LEU A 305 8.21 10.87 -11.33
N GLU A 306 8.91 11.63 -12.16
CA GLU A 306 8.56 11.81 -13.57
C GLU A 306 8.62 10.49 -14.36
N LEU A 307 9.66 9.68 -14.14
CA LEU A 307 9.82 8.39 -14.80
C LEU A 307 8.73 7.41 -14.35
N GLY A 308 8.50 7.30 -13.05
CA GLY A 308 7.47 6.42 -12.50
C GLY A 308 6.07 6.80 -12.98
N LEU A 309 5.76 8.10 -13.02
CA LEU A 309 4.48 8.60 -13.54
C LEU A 309 4.35 8.33 -15.06
N ALA A 310 5.42 8.52 -15.84
CA ALA A 310 5.39 8.24 -17.27
C ALA A 310 5.08 6.76 -17.54
N GLN A 311 5.74 5.84 -16.84
CA GLN A 311 5.49 4.40 -16.95
C GLN A 311 4.07 4.03 -16.50
N THR A 312 3.58 4.63 -15.43
CA THR A 312 2.22 4.40 -14.89
C THR A 312 1.16 4.83 -15.91
N LEU A 313 1.29 6.04 -16.44
CA LEU A 313 0.34 6.60 -17.41
C LEU A 313 0.37 5.88 -18.76
N ALA A 314 1.56 5.46 -19.22
CA ALA A 314 1.70 4.63 -20.41
C ALA A 314 0.94 3.31 -20.24
N TRP A 315 1.16 2.63 -19.12
CA TRP A 315 0.46 1.38 -18.81
C TRP A 315 -1.07 1.56 -18.75
N TYR A 316 -1.58 2.62 -18.08
CA TYR A 316 -3.02 2.87 -18.04
C TYR A 316 -3.63 3.07 -19.43
N LYS A 317 -2.87 3.72 -20.33
CA LYS A 317 -3.31 3.93 -21.71
C LYS A 317 -3.33 2.61 -22.49
N GLU A 318 -2.28 1.80 -22.39
CA GLU A 318 -2.17 0.48 -23.05
C GLU A 318 -3.23 -0.50 -22.54
N ALA A 319 -3.46 -0.53 -21.22
CA ALA A 319 -4.48 -1.35 -20.58
C ALA A 319 -5.93 -0.84 -20.81
N GLY A 320 -6.11 0.31 -21.46
CA GLY A 320 -7.42 0.89 -21.72
C GLY A 320 -8.10 1.49 -20.47
N TRP A 321 -7.38 1.68 -19.38
CA TRP A 321 -7.92 2.23 -18.13
C TRP A 321 -8.06 3.74 -18.17
N LEU A 322 -7.26 4.41 -18.99
CA LEU A 322 -7.24 5.86 -19.13
C LEU A 322 -7.08 6.25 -20.60
N LYS A 323 -7.90 7.22 -21.03
CA LYS A 323 -7.80 7.84 -22.36
C LYS A 323 -7.42 9.31 -22.19
N TYR A 324 -6.39 9.77 -22.87
CA TYR A 324 -5.96 11.17 -22.84
C TYR A 324 -5.21 11.57 -24.10
#